data_5e4722fd90830dc9b343f710e2a56deb
#
_entry.id   5e4722fd90830dc9b343f710e2a56deb
#
_cell.length_a   1.000
_cell.length_b   1.000
_cell.length_c   1.000
_cell.angle_alpha   90.00
_cell.angle_beta   90.00
_cell.angle_gamma   90.00
#
_symmetry.space_group_name_H-M   'P 1'
#
loop_
_entity.id
_entity.type
_entity.pdbx_description
1 polymer ?
#
loop_
_entity_poly.entity_id
_entity_poly.type
_entity_poly.pdbx_seq_one_letter_code
_entity_poly.pdbx_strand_id
1 'polypeptide(L)'
;MGTPLVALEAVPVGGGVIVAEHRVVVTRPAEAELHAFATLCPHQGCHVRAVAAGTISCFCHGSRFRIADGAVVGGPAPEPLTPVAVDVVDGMVVLAAVG
;
A
#
# COMPACT_ATOMS: atom_id res chain seq x y z
N MET A 1 7.51 15.27 12.41
CA MET A 1 8.10 13.96 12.18
C MET A 1 7.03 12.93 12.00
N GLY A 2 7.19 12.06 11.04
CA GLY A 2 6.19 11.06 10.72
C GLY A 2 6.30 9.81 11.57
N THR A 3 5.21 9.07 11.67
CA THR A 3 5.21 7.77 12.34
C THR A 3 5.98 6.75 11.50
N PRO A 4 6.98 6.06 12.05
CA PRO A 4 7.68 5.02 11.29
C PRO A 4 6.77 3.83 11.00
N LEU A 5 6.87 3.34 9.77
CA LEU A 5 6.05 2.21 9.30
C LEU A 5 6.89 0.94 9.13
N VAL A 6 7.92 1.01 8.30
CA VAL A 6 8.70 -0.16 7.92
C VAL A 6 10.03 0.31 7.34
N ALA A 7 11.09 -0.49 7.52
CA ALA A 7 12.37 -0.19 6.88
C ALA A 7 12.22 -0.30 5.35
N LEU A 8 12.81 0.63 4.62
CA LEU A 8 12.74 0.64 3.17
C LEU A 8 13.25 -0.68 2.57
N GLU A 9 14.34 -1.21 3.12
CA GLU A 9 14.93 -2.47 2.64
C GLU A 9 14.02 -3.68 2.86
N ALA A 10 13.02 -3.57 3.73
CA ALA A 10 12.05 -4.65 3.94
C ALA A 10 10.93 -4.64 2.91
N VAL A 11 10.84 -3.59 2.09
CA VAL A 11 9.83 -3.49 1.02
C VAL A 11 10.44 -3.99 -0.26
N PRO A 12 10.02 -5.17 -0.77
CA PRO A 12 10.65 -5.72 -1.97
C PRO A 12 10.31 -4.89 -3.21
N VAL A 13 11.28 -4.77 -4.11
CA VAL A 13 11.06 -4.14 -5.41
C VAL A 13 10.09 -5.01 -6.22
N GLY A 14 9.08 -4.40 -6.79
CA GLY A 14 8.02 -5.13 -7.49
C GLY A 14 6.96 -5.70 -6.57
N GLY A 15 7.00 -5.37 -5.29
CA GLY A 15 6.06 -5.87 -4.29
C GLY A 15 5.69 -4.83 -3.26
N GLY A 16 5.42 -5.29 -2.06
CA GLY A 16 5.04 -4.40 -0.97
C GLY A 16 4.88 -5.13 0.35
N VAL A 17 4.61 -4.37 1.40
CA VAL A 17 4.42 -4.88 2.75
C VAL A 17 3.16 -4.25 3.35
N ILE A 18 2.35 -5.05 4.02
CA ILE A 18 1.19 -4.54 4.75
C ILE A 18 1.62 -4.26 6.18
N VAL A 19 1.49 -2.99 6.58
CA VAL A 19 1.77 -2.55 7.94
C VAL A 19 0.44 -2.49 8.68
N ALA A 20 0.02 -3.63 9.20
CA ALA A 20 -1.32 -3.79 9.76
C ALA A 20 -1.61 -2.86 10.94
N GLU A 21 -0.61 -2.58 11.76
CA GLU A 21 -0.75 -1.72 12.93
C GLU A 21 -1.22 -0.31 12.57
N HIS A 22 -0.84 0.17 11.40
CA HIS A 22 -1.18 1.51 10.94
C HIS A 22 -2.18 1.49 9.78
N ARG A 23 -2.64 0.30 9.37
CA ARG A 23 -3.61 0.12 8.28
C ARG A 23 -3.13 0.76 6.98
N VAL A 24 -1.84 0.54 6.69
CA VAL A 24 -1.18 1.07 5.49
C VAL A 24 -0.49 -0.06 4.77
N VAL A 25 -0.60 -0.09 3.45
CA VAL A 25 0.21 -0.96 2.61
C VAL A 25 1.24 -0.09 1.90
N VAL A 26 2.52 -0.49 2.01
CA VAL A 26 3.64 0.23 1.37
C VAL A 26 4.08 -0.60 0.18
N THR A 27 4.14 0.01 -0.99
CA THR A 27 4.51 -0.68 -2.23
C THR A 27 5.77 -0.05 -2.83
N ARG A 28 6.54 -0.88 -3.55
CA ARG A 28 7.78 -0.45 -4.19
C ARG A 28 7.82 -0.97 -5.64
N PRO A 29 7.12 -0.29 -6.57
CA PRO A 29 7.05 -0.74 -7.96
C PRO A 29 8.40 -0.80 -8.65
N ALA A 30 9.32 0.10 -8.28
CA ALA A 30 10.68 0.13 -8.78
C ALA A 30 11.60 0.52 -7.64
N GLU A 31 12.92 0.36 -7.83
CA GLU A 31 13.88 0.60 -6.76
C GLU A 31 13.75 1.98 -6.13
N ALA A 32 13.55 3.02 -6.95
CA ALA A 32 13.44 4.40 -6.48
C ALA A 32 12.00 4.88 -6.35
N GLU A 33 11.02 3.99 -6.55
CA GLU A 33 9.60 4.36 -6.51
C GLU A 33 8.94 3.73 -5.29
N LEU A 34 8.27 4.55 -4.49
CA LEU A 34 7.61 4.10 -3.27
C LEU A 34 6.23 4.73 -3.18
N HIS A 35 5.24 3.94 -2.87
CA HIS A 35 3.88 4.41 -2.66
C HIS A 35 3.29 3.78 -1.40
N ALA A 36 2.25 4.37 -0.88
CA ALA A 36 1.49 3.79 0.22
C ALA A 36 0.00 4.05 0.03
N PHE A 37 -0.79 3.14 0.52
CA PHE A 37 -2.24 3.21 0.42
C PHE A 37 -2.87 2.74 1.72
N ALA A 38 -4.07 3.23 2.01
CA ALA A 38 -4.84 2.69 3.12
C ALA A 38 -5.23 1.23 2.80
N THR A 39 -5.20 0.37 3.80
CA THR A 39 -5.55 -1.04 3.59
C THR A 39 -7.04 -1.25 3.40
N LEU A 40 -7.87 -0.28 3.75
CA LEU A 40 -9.31 -0.41 3.63
C LEU A 40 -9.73 -0.52 2.17
N CYS A 41 -10.33 -1.64 1.82
CA CYS A 41 -10.85 -1.85 0.46
C CYS A 41 -12.11 -0.99 0.28
N PRO A 42 -12.18 -0.15 -0.77
CA PRO A 42 -13.34 0.71 -0.97
C PRO A 42 -14.65 -0.02 -1.21
N HIS A 43 -14.59 -1.32 -1.51
CA HIS A 43 -15.79 -2.06 -1.86
C HIS A 43 -16.71 -2.32 -0.66
N GLN A 44 -16.22 -2.97 0.39
CA GLN A 44 -17.08 -3.34 1.51
C GLN A 44 -16.41 -3.21 2.87
N GLY A 45 -15.47 -2.34 3.01
CA GLY A 45 -14.81 -2.14 4.30
C GLY A 45 -13.86 -3.25 4.71
N CYS A 46 -13.57 -4.19 3.83
CA CYS A 46 -12.55 -5.19 4.10
C CYS A 46 -11.17 -4.60 3.90
N HIS A 47 -10.19 -5.12 4.62
CA HIS A 47 -8.81 -4.70 4.44
C HIS A 47 -8.10 -5.61 3.44
N VAL A 48 -7.20 -5.03 2.65
CA VAL A 48 -6.34 -5.82 1.75
C VAL A 48 -5.44 -6.72 2.58
N ARG A 49 -5.09 -7.89 2.05
CA ARG A 49 -4.41 -8.91 2.81
C ARG A 49 -3.13 -9.44 2.20
N ALA A 50 -2.86 -9.13 0.96
CA ALA A 50 -1.68 -9.66 0.31
C ALA A 50 -1.19 -8.72 -0.78
N VAL A 51 0.13 -8.74 -0.99
CA VAL A 51 0.76 -8.08 -2.12
C VAL A 51 1.57 -9.13 -2.84
N ALA A 52 1.25 -9.41 -4.09
CA ALA A 52 1.95 -10.40 -4.88
C ALA A 52 1.76 -10.12 -6.36
N ALA A 53 2.76 -10.49 -7.17
CA ALA A 53 2.70 -10.38 -8.62
C ALA A 53 2.30 -8.98 -9.12
N GLY A 54 2.75 -7.94 -8.43
CA GLY A 54 2.47 -6.56 -8.81
C GLY A 54 1.07 -6.06 -8.45
N THR A 55 0.32 -6.82 -7.65
CA THR A 55 -1.03 -6.42 -7.23
C THR A 55 -1.21 -6.50 -5.73
N ILE A 56 -2.14 -5.69 -5.23
CA ILE A 56 -2.61 -5.73 -3.85
C ILE A 56 -3.98 -6.38 -3.89
N SER A 57 -4.18 -7.40 -3.07
CA SER A 57 -5.41 -8.21 -3.13
C SER A 57 -6.27 -8.05 -1.89
N CYS A 58 -7.56 -7.88 -2.09
CA CYS A 58 -8.58 -7.95 -1.06
C CYS A 58 -9.30 -9.29 -1.20
N PHE A 59 -9.33 -10.08 -0.13
CA PHE A 59 -9.87 -11.44 -0.19
C PHE A 59 -11.38 -11.54 0.00
N CYS A 60 -12.03 -10.44 0.40
CA CYS A 60 -13.48 -10.49 0.63
C CYS A 60 -14.24 -10.80 -0.66
N HIS A 61 -13.90 -10.13 -1.75
CA HIS A 61 -14.57 -10.31 -3.05
C HIS A 61 -13.60 -10.39 -4.21
N GLY A 62 -12.30 -10.58 -3.93
CA GLY A 62 -11.32 -10.74 -4.98
C GLY A 62 -10.90 -9.47 -5.69
N SER A 63 -11.17 -8.31 -5.11
CA SER A 63 -10.70 -7.04 -5.69
C SER A 63 -9.18 -6.99 -5.70
N ARG A 64 -8.61 -6.51 -6.79
CA ARG A 64 -7.17 -6.37 -6.94
C ARG A 64 -6.82 -4.97 -7.42
N PHE A 65 -5.71 -4.47 -6.92
CA PHE A 65 -5.25 -3.10 -7.17
C PHE A 65 -3.79 -3.13 -7.58
N ARG A 66 -3.42 -2.20 -8.43
CA ARG A 66 -2.06 -2.10 -8.93
C ARG A 66 -1.14 -1.47 -7.89
N ILE A 67 0.07 -2.02 -7.70
CA ILE A 67 1.01 -1.48 -6.72
C ILE A 67 1.54 -0.09 -7.11
N ALA A 68 1.52 0.24 -8.40
CA ALA A 68 2.08 1.51 -8.89
C ALA A 68 1.21 2.72 -8.53
N ASP A 69 -0.09 2.56 -8.44
CA ASP A 69 -1.00 3.70 -8.25
C ASP A 69 -2.29 3.35 -7.47
N GLY A 70 -2.44 2.10 -7.04
CA GLY A 70 -3.64 1.68 -6.33
C GLY A 70 -4.88 1.54 -7.20
N ALA A 71 -4.73 1.63 -8.53
CA ALA A 71 -5.87 1.53 -9.43
C ALA A 71 -6.46 0.12 -9.45
N VAL A 72 -7.77 0.02 -9.60
CA VAL A 72 -8.45 -1.27 -9.69
C VAL A 72 -8.03 -1.97 -10.97
N VAL A 73 -7.58 -3.22 -10.85
CA VAL A 73 -7.24 -4.07 -12.01
C VAL A 73 -8.16 -5.28 -12.12
N GLY A 74 -8.98 -5.53 -11.11
CA GLY A 74 -9.95 -6.62 -11.16
C GLY A 74 -10.82 -6.63 -9.91
N GLY A 75 -11.96 -7.30 -10.02
CA GLY A 75 -12.90 -7.44 -8.92
C GLY A 75 -13.90 -6.28 -8.83
N PRO A 76 -14.77 -6.31 -7.82
CA PRO A 76 -15.92 -5.41 -7.74
C PRO A 76 -15.64 -4.04 -7.15
N ALA A 77 -14.43 -3.74 -6.68
CA ALA A 77 -14.15 -2.43 -6.07
C ALA A 77 -14.44 -1.30 -7.06
N PRO A 78 -15.25 -0.30 -6.68
CA PRO A 78 -15.64 0.77 -7.59
C PRO A 78 -14.61 1.90 -7.69
N GLU A 79 -13.64 1.94 -6.78
CA GLU A 79 -12.67 3.02 -6.67
C GLU A 79 -11.28 2.48 -6.39
N PRO A 80 -10.22 3.24 -6.71
CA PRO A 80 -8.86 2.84 -6.35
C PRO A 80 -8.67 2.93 -4.83
N LEU A 81 -7.60 2.31 -4.35
CA LEU A 81 -7.19 2.45 -2.95
C LEU A 81 -6.86 3.91 -2.64
N THR A 82 -7.15 4.33 -1.43
CA THR A 82 -6.86 5.69 -0.99
C THR A 82 -5.35 5.85 -0.78
N PRO A 83 -4.70 6.80 -1.46
CA PRO A 83 -3.27 7.02 -1.26
C PRO A 83 -2.99 7.61 0.11
N VAL A 84 -1.82 7.24 0.66
CA VAL A 84 -1.31 7.75 1.92
C VAL A 84 0.05 8.36 1.65
N ALA A 85 0.27 9.58 2.08
CA ALA A 85 1.55 10.24 1.89
C ALA A 85 2.60 9.66 2.84
N VAL A 86 3.76 9.31 2.30
CA VAL A 86 4.89 8.78 3.06
C VAL A 86 6.17 9.44 2.62
N ASP A 87 7.17 9.42 3.51
CA ASP A 87 8.53 9.87 3.24
C ASP A 87 9.50 8.77 3.62
N VAL A 88 10.73 8.88 3.16
CA VAL A 88 11.82 8.02 3.59
C VAL A 88 12.81 8.87 4.37
N VAL A 89 13.05 8.50 5.62
CA VAL A 89 13.98 9.19 6.51
C VAL A 89 14.95 8.15 7.06
N ASP A 90 16.23 8.31 6.76
CA ASP A 90 17.29 7.41 7.22
C ASP A 90 16.98 5.93 6.95
N GLY A 91 16.48 5.63 5.75
CA GLY A 91 16.14 4.26 5.36
C GLY A 91 14.85 3.73 5.97
N MET A 92 14.08 4.57 6.63
CA MET A 92 12.79 4.18 7.23
C MET A 92 11.65 4.87 6.50
N VAL A 93 10.65 4.09 6.09
CA VAL A 93 9.41 4.64 5.54
C VAL A 93 8.56 5.15 6.68
N VAL A 94 8.19 6.42 6.62
CA VAL A 94 7.41 7.07 7.68
C VAL A 94 6.18 7.73 7.07
N LEU A 95 5.13 7.85 7.86
CA LEU A 95 3.97 8.63 7.44
C LEU A 95 4.39 10.09 7.30
N ALA A 96 4.05 10.71 6.18
CA ALA A 96 4.36 12.11 5.99
C ALA A 96 3.52 12.96 6.95
N ALA A 97 4.13 14.04 7.44
CA ALA A 97 3.40 14.97 8.30
C ALA A 97 2.29 15.62 7.49
N VAL A 98 1.09 15.63 8.04
CA VAL A 98 -0.05 16.31 7.44
C VAL A 98 -0.07 17.71 8.02
N GLY A 99 0.25 18.66 7.19
CA GLY A 99 0.27 20.07 7.58
C GLY A 99 -1.12 20.67 7.73
#